data_72eccf2862437177b6bca2fdee20c952
#
_entry.id   72eccf2862437177b6bca2fdee20c952
#
_cell.length_a   1.000
_cell.length_b   1.000
_cell.length_c   1.000
_cell.angle_alpha   90.00
_cell.angle_beta   90.00
_cell.angle_gamma   90.00
#
_symmetry.space_group_name_H-M   'P 1'
#
loop_
_entity.id
_entity.type
_entity.pdbx_description
1 polymer ?
#
loop_
_entity_poly.entity_id
_entity_poly.type
_entity_poly.pdbx_seq_one_letter_code
_entity_poly.pdbx_strand_id
1 'polypeptide(L)' 'MTKSKNPETISLHAGWRKDESTNSVAVPIHATSSYQFDDADHAANLFALSELGNIYSRIMNPTNAVLEERVAALEGGV' A
#
# COMPACT_ATOMS: atom_id res chain seq x y z
N MET A 1 -10.13 2.49 -5.69
CA MET A 1 -9.13 3.34 -6.32
C MET A 1 -9.78 4.37 -7.23
N THR A 2 -9.25 5.58 -7.33
CA THR A 2 -9.83 6.60 -8.19
C THR A 2 -9.56 6.30 -9.66
N LYS A 3 -10.55 6.59 -10.51
CA LYS A 3 -10.42 6.50 -11.96
C LYS A 3 -10.34 7.88 -12.62
N SER A 4 -10.35 8.94 -11.83
CA SER A 4 -10.26 10.30 -12.32
C SER A 4 -8.88 10.56 -12.91
N LYS A 5 -8.82 11.41 -13.95
CA LYS A 5 -7.56 11.87 -14.53
C LYS A 5 -7.21 13.28 -14.05
N ASN A 6 -8.01 13.84 -13.16
CA ASN A 6 -7.80 15.15 -12.57
C ASN A 6 -6.65 15.11 -11.56
N PRO A 7 -5.58 15.90 -11.74
CA PRO A 7 -4.44 15.85 -10.79
C PRO A 7 -4.85 16.11 -9.34
N GLU A 8 -5.79 17.00 -9.09
CA GLU A 8 -6.26 17.28 -7.74
C GLU A 8 -6.90 16.05 -7.09
N THR A 9 -7.74 15.33 -7.83
CA THR A 9 -8.38 14.11 -7.34
C THR A 9 -7.37 12.98 -7.17
N ILE A 10 -6.44 12.85 -8.12
CA ILE A 10 -5.37 11.84 -8.06
C ILE A 10 -4.51 12.04 -6.82
N SER A 11 -4.09 13.29 -6.55
CA SER A 11 -3.23 13.57 -5.38
C SER A 11 -3.92 13.22 -4.06
N LEU A 12 -5.25 13.25 -4.03
CA LEU A 12 -5.98 12.97 -2.81
C LEU A 12 -6.39 11.50 -2.67
N HIS A 13 -6.73 10.84 -3.76
CA HIS A 13 -7.38 9.53 -3.70
C HIS A 13 -6.65 8.38 -4.39
N ALA A 14 -5.66 8.63 -5.23
CA ALA A 14 -4.99 7.54 -5.93
C ALA A 14 -4.28 6.62 -4.92
N GLY A 15 -4.46 5.30 -5.09
CA GLY A 15 -3.85 4.30 -4.23
C GLY A 15 -4.53 4.10 -2.88
N TRP A 16 -5.52 4.94 -2.56
CA TRP A 16 -6.22 4.84 -1.28
C TRP A 16 -7.58 5.51 -1.33
N ARG A 17 -8.60 4.82 -0.89
CA ARG A 17 -9.93 5.40 -0.82
C ARG A 17 -10.40 5.54 0.63
N LYS A 18 -10.30 4.46 1.39
CA LYS A 18 -10.61 4.42 2.81
C LYS A 18 -10.00 3.18 3.44
N ASP A 19 -9.85 3.18 4.75
CA ASP A 19 -9.45 1.98 5.48
C ASP A 19 -10.64 1.02 5.58
N GLU A 20 -10.48 -0.21 5.12
CA GLU A 20 -11.56 -1.20 5.08
C GLU A 20 -12.09 -1.57 6.46
N SER A 21 -11.23 -1.54 7.49
CA SER A 21 -11.63 -1.94 8.84
C SER A 21 -12.29 -0.82 9.62
N THR A 22 -11.91 0.45 9.38
CA THR A 22 -12.41 1.59 10.15
C THR A 22 -13.21 2.59 9.33
N ASN A 23 -13.20 2.45 7.99
CA ASN A 23 -13.76 3.41 7.04
C ASN A 23 -13.09 4.79 7.09
N SER A 24 -11.92 4.88 7.69
CA SER A 24 -11.16 6.13 7.75
C SER A 24 -10.70 6.55 6.36
N VAL A 25 -10.92 7.81 6.02
CA VAL A 25 -10.53 8.38 4.72
C VAL A 25 -9.03 8.67 4.68
N ALA A 26 -8.45 9.08 5.80
CA ALA A 26 -7.02 9.37 5.88
C ALA A 26 -6.21 8.07 5.80
N VAL A 27 -5.07 8.12 5.11
CA VAL A 27 -4.16 6.97 5.01
C VAL A 27 -3.56 6.69 6.38
N PRO A 28 -3.73 5.47 6.93
CA PRO A 28 -3.11 5.13 8.21
C PRO A 28 -1.58 5.13 8.09
N ILE A 29 -0.92 5.52 9.17
CA ILE A 29 0.54 5.49 9.24
C ILE A 29 0.95 4.18 9.92
N HIS A 30 1.58 3.29 9.16
CA HIS A 30 2.08 2.02 9.67
C HIS A 30 3.51 2.21 10.20
N ALA A 31 3.61 2.64 11.47
CA ALA A 31 4.88 2.91 12.13
C ALA A 31 5.45 1.60 12.69
N THR A 32 5.81 0.69 11.81
CA THR A 32 6.34 -0.63 12.19
C THR A 32 7.52 -1.00 11.30
N SER A 33 8.43 -1.77 11.85
CA SER A 33 9.58 -2.29 11.10
C SER A 33 9.27 -3.63 10.45
N SER A 34 8.46 -4.46 11.08
CA SER A 34 8.19 -5.81 10.59
C SER A 34 6.72 -6.17 10.72
N TYR A 35 6.33 -7.28 10.10
CA TYR A 35 4.94 -7.74 10.04
C TYR A 35 4.85 -9.17 10.52
N GLN A 36 3.74 -9.50 11.18
CA GLN A 36 3.45 -10.84 11.63
C GLN A 36 2.91 -11.67 10.46
N PHE A 37 3.37 -12.89 10.36
CA PHE A 37 2.89 -13.83 9.34
C PHE A 37 1.80 -14.72 9.93
N ASP A 38 0.88 -15.17 9.07
CA ASP A 38 -0.21 -16.04 9.50
C ASP A 38 0.33 -17.40 9.97
N ASP A 39 1.30 -17.94 9.25
CA ASP A 39 1.97 -19.20 9.58
C ASP A 39 3.30 -19.30 8.84
N ALA A 40 4.01 -20.41 9.00
CA ALA A 40 5.31 -20.62 8.37
C ALA A 40 5.22 -20.70 6.84
N ASP A 41 4.15 -21.27 6.31
CA ASP A 41 3.93 -21.33 4.86
C ASP A 41 3.69 -19.96 4.27
N HIS A 42 2.92 -19.11 4.96
CA HIS A 42 2.71 -17.72 4.56
C HIS A 42 4.02 -16.97 4.48
N ALA A 43 4.87 -17.09 5.52
CA ALA A 43 6.18 -16.47 5.54
C ALA A 43 7.06 -16.94 4.37
N ALA A 44 7.10 -18.24 4.14
CA ALA A 44 7.88 -18.84 3.06
C ALA A 44 7.41 -18.32 1.69
N ASN A 45 6.10 -18.23 1.47
CA ASN A 45 5.53 -17.73 0.22
C ASN A 45 5.88 -16.27 -0.02
N LEU A 46 5.86 -15.43 1.02
CA LEU A 46 6.22 -14.02 0.91
C LEU A 46 7.71 -13.86 0.57
N PHE A 47 8.60 -14.59 1.24
CA PHE A 47 10.03 -14.52 0.98
C PHE A 47 10.39 -15.10 -0.39
N ALA A 48 9.64 -16.09 -0.87
CA ALA A 48 9.84 -16.66 -2.20
C ALA A 48 9.15 -15.85 -3.30
N LEU A 49 8.42 -14.78 -2.95
CA LEU A 49 7.65 -13.94 -3.88
C LEU A 49 6.54 -14.71 -4.61
N SER A 50 6.11 -15.85 -4.04
CA SER A 50 4.95 -16.60 -4.55
C SER A 50 3.65 -15.93 -4.16
N GLU A 51 3.68 -15.06 -3.17
CA GLU A 51 2.52 -14.36 -2.62
C GLU A 51 2.92 -12.91 -2.35
N LEU A 52 1.99 -11.98 -2.55
CA LEU A 52 2.25 -10.56 -2.27
C LEU A 52 1.83 -10.23 -0.84
N GLY A 53 2.66 -9.44 -0.17
CA GLY A 53 2.38 -8.99 1.18
C GLY A 53 3.55 -8.26 1.78
N ASN A 54 3.35 -7.69 2.96
CA ASN A 54 4.37 -6.90 3.65
C ASN A 54 5.23 -7.79 4.52
N ILE A 55 6.54 -7.62 4.45
CA ILE A 55 7.53 -8.38 5.22
C ILE A 55 8.26 -7.46 6.20
N TYR A 56 8.82 -6.37 5.70
CA TYR A 56 9.66 -5.47 6.48
C TYR A 56 9.58 -4.06 5.88
N SER A 57 9.46 -3.03 6.72
CA SER A 57 9.19 -1.65 6.26
C SER A 57 10.26 -1.09 5.33
N ARG A 58 11.52 -1.49 5.46
CA ARG A 58 12.57 -1.03 4.57
C ARG A 58 12.35 -1.52 3.13
N ILE A 59 11.68 -2.65 2.96
CA ILE A 59 11.37 -3.21 1.65
C ILE A 59 10.00 -2.73 1.18
N MET A 60 9.00 -2.80 2.05
CA MET A 60 7.64 -2.44 1.72
C MET A 60 6.86 -2.04 2.98
N ASN A 61 5.94 -1.11 2.82
CA ASN A 61 5.07 -0.63 3.89
C ASN A 61 3.78 -0.10 3.25
N PRO A 62 2.59 -0.42 3.79
CA PRO A 62 1.33 0.03 3.19
C PRO A 62 1.23 1.55 3.05
N THR A 63 1.78 2.32 4.00
CA THR A 63 1.78 3.78 3.91
C THR A 63 2.63 4.27 2.75
N ASN A 64 3.84 3.71 2.57
CA ASN A 64 4.71 4.04 1.45
C ASN A 64 4.12 3.60 0.12
N ALA A 65 3.41 2.47 0.10
CA ALA A 65 2.77 1.97 -1.10
C ALA A 65 1.74 2.96 -1.65
N VAL A 66 0.99 3.63 -0.78
CA VAL A 66 0.03 4.65 -1.20
C VAL A 66 0.74 5.83 -1.86
N LEU A 67 1.85 6.30 -1.29
CA LEU A 67 2.66 7.37 -1.89
C LEU A 67 3.17 6.96 -3.26
N GLU A 68 3.71 5.75 -3.36
CA GLU A 68 4.24 5.23 -4.62
C GLU A 68 3.16 5.17 -5.70
N GLU A 69 1.97 4.69 -5.36
CA GLU A 69 0.86 4.63 -6.31
C GLU A 69 0.37 6.02 -6.73
N ARG A 70 0.31 6.97 -5.81
CA ARG A 70 -0.12 8.34 -6.11
C ARG A 70 0.86 9.04 -7.04
N VAL A 71 2.15 8.93 -6.78
CA VAL A 71 3.17 9.52 -7.64
C VAL A 71 3.14 8.87 -9.02
N ALA A 72 3.03 7.53 -9.08
CA ALA A 72 2.93 6.83 -10.34
C ALA A 72 1.71 7.28 -11.14
N ALA A 73 0.56 7.46 -10.48
CA ALA A 73 -0.65 7.91 -11.14
C ALA A 73 -0.53 9.33 -11.68
N LEU A 74 0.13 10.23 -10.92
CA LEU A 74 0.34 11.62 -11.36
C LEU A 74 1.29 11.72 -12.55
N GLU A 75 2.34 10.88 -12.57
CA GLU A 75 3.36 10.91 -13.61
C GLU A 75 3.04 9.98 -14.78
N GLY A 76 1.97 9.18 -14.70
CA GLY A 76 1.65 8.20 -15.72
C GLY A 76 2.55 6.98 -15.72
N GLY A 77 3.23 6.72 -14.59
CA GLY A 77 4.13 5.58 -14.40
C GLY A 77 3.45 4.35 -13.80
N VAL A 78 4.28 3.44 -13.33
CA VAL A 78 3.82 2.20 -12.69
C VAL A 78 4.28 2.09 -11.25
#